data_d79f5dff74fccb11be23078b690fb6b1
#
_entry.id   d79f5dff74fccb11be23078b690fb6b1
#
_cell.length_a   1.000
_cell.length_b   1.000
_cell.length_c   1.000
_cell.angle_alpha   90.00
_cell.angle_beta   90.00
_cell.angle_gamma   90.00
#
_symmetry.space_group_name_H-M   'P 1'
#
loop_
_entity.id
_entity.type
_entity.pdbx_description
1 polymer ?
#
loop_
_entity_poly.entity_id
_entity_poly.type
_entity_poly.pdbx_seq_one_letter_code
_entity_poly.pdbx_strand_id
1 'polypeptide(L)'
;IVNGEVRGQYRAAEYFKMKKSLVPEILRAYESLAAENDVIVIEGAGSPAEINLRDGDIVNMGLAELVNAPVLLVGDIDRGGVFAQLYGTVALLQPEERARVVGTVINKFRGDVELLRPGLAMLEEKTGVPVLGVVPYTRADIDDEDSLAPCLAQTQQRRPLDIAVVRLPRISNFTDFSPLESHPALGVRYVERAGQLGEPDLVVLPGTKNTMGDLAWMRQNGLEAAVKKLAAAGTPVLGVCGGYQMLGTALDDPDGVEQGGRMDGMGLLPCATRFTGQKVRTRVQACAAAGPFAGAQLDGYEIHMGRTERGGT
;
A
#
# COMPACT_ATOMS: atom_id res chain seq x y z
N ILE A 1 -10.88 0.93 11.75
CA ILE A 1 -11.01 2.38 11.51
C ILE A 1 -12.30 2.60 10.76
N VAL A 2 -13.14 3.54 11.22
CA VAL A 2 -14.40 3.91 10.56
C VAL A 2 -14.42 5.43 10.43
N ASN A 3 -14.61 5.93 9.22
CA ASN A 3 -14.59 7.37 8.92
C ASN A 3 -13.35 8.11 9.46
N GLY A 4 -12.18 7.47 9.39
CA GLY A 4 -10.91 8.03 9.87
C GLY A 4 -10.66 7.88 11.38
N GLU A 5 -11.63 7.38 12.16
CA GLU A 5 -11.50 7.18 13.61
C GLU A 5 -11.25 5.72 13.97
N VAL A 6 -10.39 5.48 14.95
CA VAL A 6 -10.12 4.14 15.48
C VAL A 6 -11.31 3.66 16.30
N ARG A 7 -11.99 2.60 15.86
CA ARG A 7 -13.10 1.97 16.58
C ARG A 7 -12.65 0.83 17.48
N GLY A 8 -11.51 0.21 17.21
CA GLY A 8 -10.98 -0.90 18.01
C GLY A 8 -10.05 -1.80 17.21
N GLN A 9 -9.53 -2.82 17.89
CA GLN A 9 -8.79 -3.91 17.29
C GLN A 9 -9.60 -5.20 17.49
N TYR A 10 -9.83 -5.93 16.40
CA TYR A 10 -10.64 -7.13 16.40
C TYR A 10 -9.88 -8.27 15.74
N ARG A 11 -10.01 -9.47 16.28
CA ARG A 11 -9.62 -10.69 15.58
C ARG A 11 -10.59 -10.93 14.42
N ALA A 12 -10.17 -11.62 13.38
CA ALA A 12 -10.99 -11.88 12.21
C ALA A 12 -12.40 -12.42 12.57
N ALA A 13 -12.47 -13.41 13.46
CA ALA A 13 -13.75 -13.99 13.90
C ALA A 13 -14.66 -12.99 14.64
N GLU A 14 -14.10 -12.04 15.36
CA GLU A 14 -14.86 -10.98 16.07
C GLU A 14 -15.34 -9.94 15.06
N TYR A 15 -14.46 -9.55 14.11
CA TYR A 15 -14.83 -8.64 13.02
C TYR A 15 -16.01 -9.20 12.21
N PHE A 16 -15.98 -10.48 11.84
CA PHE A 16 -17.08 -11.09 11.09
C PHE A 16 -18.43 -11.04 11.83
N LYS A 17 -18.44 -11.08 13.15
CA LYS A 17 -19.66 -10.94 13.95
C LYS A 17 -20.19 -9.51 13.98
N MET A 18 -19.29 -8.52 13.99
CA MET A 18 -19.65 -7.11 14.17
C MET A 18 -19.82 -6.35 12.86
N LYS A 19 -19.27 -6.82 11.73
CA LYS A 19 -19.23 -6.06 10.47
C LYS A 19 -20.62 -5.58 9.99
N LYS A 20 -21.69 -6.34 10.24
CA LYS A 20 -23.07 -5.93 9.92
C LYS A 20 -23.50 -4.65 10.64
N SER A 21 -22.93 -4.34 11.81
CA SER A 21 -23.21 -3.10 12.53
C SER A 21 -22.62 -1.86 11.86
N LEU A 22 -21.74 -2.04 10.86
CA LEU A 22 -21.14 -0.95 10.10
C LEU A 22 -22.03 -0.50 8.92
N VAL A 23 -23.07 -1.26 8.57
CA VAL A 23 -23.96 -0.94 7.43
C VAL A 23 -24.53 0.48 7.49
N PRO A 24 -25.00 1.01 8.63
CA PRO A 24 -25.49 2.38 8.70
C PRO A 24 -24.41 3.42 8.38
N GLU A 25 -23.15 3.17 8.75
CA GLU A 25 -22.03 4.06 8.44
C GLU A 25 -21.69 4.01 6.94
N ILE A 26 -21.69 2.82 6.35
CA ILE A 26 -21.45 2.61 4.92
C ILE A 26 -22.52 3.33 4.09
N LEU A 27 -23.79 3.17 4.46
CA LEU A 27 -24.90 3.82 3.73
C LEU A 27 -24.83 5.34 3.84
N ARG A 28 -24.51 5.89 5.03
CA ARG A 28 -24.33 7.35 5.16
C ARG A 28 -23.21 7.88 4.29
N ALA A 29 -22.07 7.16 4.22
CA ALA A 29 -20.97 7.55 3.35
C ALA A 29 -21.37 7.49 1.87
N TYR A 30 -22.08 6.42 1.47
CA TYR A 30 -22.61 6.28 0.13
C TYR A 30 -23.62 7.41 -0.24
N GLU A 31 -24.57 7.70 0.63
CA GLU A 31 -25.57 8.76 0.45
C GLU A 31 -24.92 10.14 0.34
N SER A 32 -23.89 10.40 1.12
CA SER A 32 -23.11 11.64 1.03
C SER A 32 -22.45 11.80 -0.34
N LEU A 33 -21.83 10.73 -0.85
CA LEU A 33 -21.22 10.74 -2.19
C LEU A 33 -22.28 10.87 -3.29
N ALA A 34 -23.42 10.20 -3.12
CA ALA A 34 -24.53 10.22 -4.09
C ALA A 34 -25.20 11.60 -4.20
N ALA A 35 -25.15 12.39 -3.12
CA ALA A 35 -25.70 13.75 -3.15
C ALA A 35 -24.82 14.74 -3.94
N GLU A 36 -23.56 14.41 -4.16
CA GLU A 36 -22.57 15.32 -4.78
C GLU A 36 -22.10 14.84 -6.17
N ASN A 37 -22.44 13.60 -6.56
CA ASN A 37 -21.92 12.99 -7.78
C ASN A 37 -22.99 12.30 -8.60
N ASP A 38 -22.95 12.46 -9.93
CA ASP A 38 -23.87 11.81 -10.87
C ASP A 38 -23.56 10.30 -11.02
N VAL A 39 -22.32 9.91 -10.82
CA VAL A 39 -21.85 8.52 -10.94
C VAL A 39 -20.95 8.16 -9.77
N ILE A 40 -21.22 7.03 -9.15
CA ILE A 40 -20.36 6.45 -8.10
C ILE A 40 -19.79 5.12 -8.62
N VAL A 41 -18.48 4.99 -8.62
CA VAL A 41 -17.78 3.72 -8.89
C VAL A 41 -17.40 3.09 -7.58
N ILE A 42 -17.85 1.87 -7.35
CA ILE A 42 -17.60 1.09 -6.14
C ILE A 42 -16.65 -0.05 -6.49
N GLU A 43 -15.49 -0.10 -5.86
CA GLU A 43 -14.57 -1.21 -5.97
C GLU A 43 -14.79 -2.20 -4.81
N GLY A 44 -14.96 -3.48 -5.15
CA GLY A 44 -15.05 -4.55 -4.18
C GLY A 44 -13.66 -4.97 -3.66
N ALA A 45 -13.63 -5.82 -2.65
CA ALA A 45 -12.41 -6.40 -2.11
C ALA A 45 -12.45 -7.93 -2.16
N GLY A 46 -11.34 -8.55 -2.56
CA GLY A 46 -11.26 -10.00 -2.75
C GLY A 46 -12.12 -10.48 -3.92
N SER A 47 -12.88 -11.56 -3.71
CA SER A 47 -13.72 -12.13 -4.74
C SER A 47 -15.15 -12.35 -4.25
N PRO A 48 -16.17 -12.05 -5.06
CA PRO A 48 -17.56 -12.39 -4.73
C PRO A 48 -17.82 -13.90 -4.73
N ALA A 49 -16.87 -14.70 -5.23
CA ALA A 49 -16.93 -16.16 -5.23
C ALA A 49 -16.49 -16.81 -3.90
N GLU A 50 -16.09 -16.02 -2.90
CA GLU A 50 -15.76 -16.48 -1.54
C GLU A 50 -17.02 -16.93 -0.80
N ILE A 51 -17.59 -18.06 -1.24
CA ILE A 51 -18.90 -18.56 -0.76
C ILE A 51 -18.95 -18.83 0.74
N ASN A 52 -17.80 -19.13 1.36
CA ASN A 52 -17.64 -19.31 2.79
C ASN A 52 -17.71 -18.00 3.59
N LEU A 53 -17.56 -16.84 2.94
CA LEU A 53 -17.60 -15.50 3.55
C LEU A 53 -18.83 -14.68 3.15
N ARG A 54 -19.73 -15.27 2.36
CA ARG A 54 -20.93 -14.62 1.83
C ARG A 54 -21.85 -14.08 2.92
N ASP A 55 -22.03 -14.85 4.00
CA ASP A 55 -22.95 -14.43 5.05
C ASP A 55 -22.47 -13.13 5.71
N GLY A 56 -23.32 -12.11 5.56
CA GLY A 56 -23.01 -10.75 6.02
C GLY A 56 -21.96 -10.04 5.19
N ASP A 57 -21.84 -10.32 3.91
CA ASP A 57 -21.03 -9.51 2.99
C ASP A 57 -21.51 -8.04 3.01
N ILE A 58 -20.56 -7.12 3.19
CA ILE A 58 -20.78 -5.67 3.18
C ILE A 58 -19.87 -4.97 2.17
N VAL A 59 -19.20 -5.74 1.31
CA VAL A 59 -18.11 -5.24 0.46
C VAL A 59 -18.39 -5.49 -1.02
N ASN A 60 -18.78 -6.73 -1.38
CA ASN A 60 -19.00 -7.12 -2.77
C ASN A 60 -20.51 -7.15 -3.09
N MET A 61 -21.10 -8.34 -3.28
CA MET A 61 -22.49 -8.46 -3.68
C MET A 61 -23.47 -7.94 -2.62
N GLY A 62 -23.11 -8.06 -1.33
CA GLY A 62 -23.91 -7.50 -0.25
C GLY A 62 -24.00 -5.98 -0.28
N LEU A 63 -22.90 -5.27 -0.59
CA LEU A 63 -22.95 -3.83 -0.79
C LEU A 63 -23.75 -3.47 -2.06
N ALA A 64 -23.53 -4.20 -3.16
CA ALA A 64 -24.27 -3.99 -4.39
C ALA A 64 -25.79 -4.14 -4.19
N GLU A 65 -26.21 -5.07 -3.33
CA GLU A 65 -27.62 -5.23 -2.95
C GLU A 65 -28.12 -4.04 -2.13
N LEU A 66 -27.36 -3.62 -1.10
CA LEU A 66 -27.74 -2.52 -0.20
C LEU A 66 -27.98 -1.20 -0.95
N VAL A 67 -27.16 -0.90 -1.96
CA VAL A 67 -27.24 0.36 -2.72
C VAL A 67 -27.91 0.18 -4.11
N ASN A 68 -28.42 -1.02 -4.38
CA ASN A 68 -29.05 -1.40 -5.66
C ASN A 68 -28.14 -1.12 -6.88
N ALA A 69 -26.85 -1.39 -6.76
CA ALA A 69 -25.91 -1.15 -7.85
C ALA A 69 -25.87 -2.31 -8.85
N PRO A 70 -25.74 -2.02 -10.16
CA PRO A 70 -25.34 -3.02 -11.15
C PRO A 70 -23.88 -3.40 -10.94
N VAL A 71 -23.52 -4.63 -11.31
CA VAL A 71 -22.17 -5.18 -11.08
C VAL A 71 -21.50 -5.48 -12.42
N LEU A 72 -20.29 -4.98 -12.59
CA LEU A 72 -19.36 -5.41 -13.63
C LEU A 72 -18.35 -6.38 -13.03
N LEU A 73 -18.32 -7.61 -13.51
CA LEU A 73 -17.35 -8.60 -13.06
C LEU A 73 -16.09 -8.53 -13.92
N VAL A 74 -14.97 -8.16 -13.31
CA VAL A 74 -13.69 -7.98 -13.99
C VAL A 74 -12.76 -9.17 -13.71
N GLY A 75 -12.26 -9.82 -14.77
CA GLY A 75 -11.31 -10.93 -14.69
C GLY A 75 -9.92 -10.51 -15.20
N ASP A 76 -8.87 -10.88 -14.46
CA ASP A 76 -7.47 -10.64 -14.85
C ASP A 76 -6.94 -11.84 -15.67
N ILE A 77 -6.68 -11.61 -16.97
CA ILE A 77 -6.19 -12.68 -17.87
C ILE A 77 -4.70 -12.97 -17.69
N ASP A 78 -3.95 -12.04 -17.16
CA ASP A 78 -2.47 -12.15 -17.02
C ASP A 78 -2.06 -13.30 -16.10
N ARG A 79 -2.92 -13.69 -15.15
CA ARG A 79 -2.71 -14.84 -14.25
C ARG A 79 -3.10 -16.19 -14.84
N GLY A 80 -3.73 -16.22 -16.02
CA GLY A 80 -4.28 -17.41 -16.64
C GLY A 80 -5.61 -17.88 -16.04
N GLY A 81 -6.38 -18.67 -16.79
CA GLY A 81 -7.62 -19.27 -16.34
C GLY A 81 -8.82 -18.32 -16.22
N VAL A 82 -8.78 -17.12 -16.83
CA VAL A 82 -9.80 -16.08 -16.69
C VAL A 82 -11.21 -16.55 -17.04
N PHE A 83 -11.37 -17.41 -18.06
CA PHE A 83 -12.68 -17.96 -18.42
C PHE A 83 -13.27 -18.83 -17.30
N ALA A 84 -12.42 -19.67 -16.67
CA ALA A 84 -12.86 -20.47 -15.53
C ALA A 84 -13.20 -19.61 -14.32
N GLN A 85 -12.43 -18.54 -14.06
CA GLN A 85 -12.68 -17.61 -12.96
C GLN A 85 -14.01 -16.87 -13.16
N LEU A 86 -14.25 -16.29 -14.35
CA LEU A 86 -15.49 -15.56 -14.64
C LEU A 86 -16.70 -16.49 -14.62
N TYR A 87 -16.62 -17.64 -15.30
CA TYR A 87 -17.68 -18.63 -15.29
C TYR A 87 -17.97 -19.16 -13.89
N GLY A 88 -16.93 -19.56 -13.16
CA GLY A 88 -17.08 -20.10 -11.80
C GLY A 88 -17.65 -19.07 -10.85
N THR A 89 -17.22 -17.82 -10.94
CA THR A 89 -17.77 -16.73 -10.12
C THR A 89 -19.27 -16.56 -10.37
N VAL A 90 -19.69 -16.41 -11.64
CA VAL A 90 -21.11 -16.27 -11.97
C VAL A 90 -21.93 -17.49 -11.56
N ALA A 91 -21.37 -18.71 -11.73
CA ALA A 91 -22.05 -19.94 -11.35
C ALA A 91 -22.24 -20.12 -9.83
N LEU A 92 -21.33 -19.54 -9.04
CA LEU A 92 -21.38 -19.60 -7.57
C LEU A 92 -22.29 -18.53 -6.94
N LEU A 93 -22.64 -17.46 -7.69
CA LEU A 93 -23.56 -16.44 -7.19
C LEU A 93 -24.98 -16.99 -7.03
N GLN A 94 -25.70 -16.47 -6.03
CA GLN A 94 -27.13 -16.71 -5.88
C GLN A 94 -27.93 -16.07 -7.03
N PRO A 95 -29.16 -16.51 -7.34
CA PRO A 95 -29.94 -15.94 -8.43
C PRO A 95 -30.11 -14.44 -8.35
N GLU A 96 -30.33 -13.89 -7.17
CA GLU A 96 -30.54 -12.47 -6.91
C GLU A 96 -29.23 -11.66 -7.12
N GLU A 97 -28.10 -12.22 -6.68
CA GLU A 97 -26.77 -11.65 -6.89
C GLU A 97 -26.39 -11.68 -8.37
N ARG A 98 -26.63 -12.83 -9.02
CA ARG A 98 -26.36 -13.02 -10.45
C ARG A 98 -27.16 -12.06 -11.33
N ALA A 99 -28.41 -11.78 -10.97
CA ALA A 99 -29.25 -10.83 -11.70
C ALA A 99 -28.70 -9.39 -11.68
N ARG A 100 -27.83 -9.06 -10.74
CA ARG A 100 -27.13 -7.76 -10.68
C ARG A 100 -25.92 -7.69 -11.60
N VAL A 101 -25.37 -8.82 -12.04
CA VAL A 101 -24.20 -8.85 -12.93
C VAL A 101 -24.65 -8.50 -14.35
N VAL A 102 -24.44 -7.24 -14.74
CA VAL A 102 -24.86 -6.71 -16.04
C VAL A 102 -23.83 -6.97 -17.14
N GLY A 103 -22.61 -7.36 -16.78
CA GLY A 103 -21.58 -7.69 -17.75
C GLY A 103 -20.29 -8.20 -17.11
N THR A 104 -19.46 -8.80 -17.97
CA THR A 104 -18.10 -9.20 -17.63
C THR A 104 -17.10 -8.39 -18.45
N VAL A 105 -15.90 -8.20 -17.90
CA VAL A 105 -14.77 -7.53 -18.57
C VAL A 105 -13.53 -8.36 -18.38
N ILE A 106 -12.76 -8.55 -19.44
CA ILE A 106 -11.43 -9.17 -19.37
C ILE A 106 -10.38 -8.07 -19.35
N ASN A 107 -9.57 -8.04 -18.29
CA ASN A 107 -8.55 -7.02 -18.08
C ASN A 107 -7.14 -7.56 -18.34
N LYS A 108 -6.22 -6.64 -18.62
CA LYS A 108 -4.78 -6.88 -18.88
C LYS A 108 -4.50 -7.80 -20.06
N PHE A 109 -5.33 -7.77 -21.09
CA PHE A 109 -5.15 -8.60 -22.28
C PHE A 109 -3.90 -8.19 -23.07
N ARG A 110 -3.14 -9.19 -23.52
CA ARG A 110 -1.97 -9.02 -24.39
C ARG A 110 -2.15 -9.88 -25.63
N GLY A 111 -2.08 -9.28 -26.79
CA GLY A 111 -2.15 -10.00 -28.06
C GLY A 111 -3.31 -9.56 -28.96
N ASP A 112 -3.72 -10.43 -29.88
CA ASP A 112 -4.79 -10.18 -30.84
C ASP A 112 -6.15 -10.58 -30.25
N VAL A 113 -7.05 -9.62 -30.10
CA VAL A 113 -8.41 -9.82 -29.58
C VAL A 113 -9.22 -10.76 -30.45
N GLU A 114 -8.94 -10.84 -31.77
CA GLU A 114 -9.68 -11.74 -32.68
C GLU A 114 -9.49 -13.22 -32.28
N LEU A 115 -8.34 -13.58 -31.74
CA LEU A 115 -8.09 -14.94 -31.22
C LEU A 115 -8.92 -15.24 -29.97
N LEU A 116 -9.30 -14.19 -29.22
CA LEU A 116 -10.09 -14.35 -28.00
C LEU A 116 -11.61 -14.44 -28.26
N ARG A 117 -12.10 -13.86 -29.38
CA ARG A 117 -13.53 -13.77 -29.70
C ARG A 117 -14.33 -15.08 -29.56
N PRO A 118 -13.85 -16.24 -30.06
CA PRO A 118 -14.62 -17.48 -29.89
C PRO A 118 -14.80 -17.84 -28.40
N GLY A 119 -13.78 -17.60 -27.57
CA GLY A 119 -13.86 -17.82 -26.13
C GLY A 119 -14.83 -16.87 -25.43
N LEU A 120 -14.91 -15.61 -25.89
CA LEU A 120 -15.87 -14.62 -25.35
C LEU A 120 -17.31 -15.09 -25.62
N ALA A 121 -17.63 -15.49 -26.85
CA ALA A 121 -18.94 -16.00 -27.21
C ALA A 121 -19.33 -17.25 -26.39
N MET A 122 -18.38 -18.17 -26.17
CA MET A 122 -18.61 -19.34 -25.32
C MET A 122 -18.84 -18.96 -23.84
N LEU A 123 -18.16 -17.92 -23.34
CA LEU A 123 -18.38 -17.43 -21.97
C LEU A 123 -19.79 -16.84 -21.84
N GLU A 124 -20.21 -16.00 -22.78
CA GLU A 124 -21.56 -15.43 -22.81
C GLU A 124 -22.64 -16.50 -22.85
N GLU A 125 -22.50 -17.49 -23.74
CA GLU A 125 -23.40 -18.62 -23.83
C GLU A 125 -23.55 -19.38 -22.50
N LYS A 126 -22.41 -19.64 -21.84
CA LYS A 126 -22.35 -20.43 -20.59
C LYS A 126 -22.85 -19.64 -19.36
N THR A 127 -22.58 -18.34 -19.31
CA THR A 127 -22.94 -17.52 -18.16
C THR A 127 -24.30 -16.87 -18.29
N GLY A 128 -24.75 -16.62 -19.53
CA GLY A 128 -25.91 -15.75 -19.81
C GLY A 128 -25.62 -14.27 -19.52
N VAL A 129 -24.36 -13.89 -19.35
CA VAL A 129 -23.92 -12.51 -19.03
C VAL A 129 -23.03 -12.02 -20.18
N PRO A 130 -23.30 -10.83 -20.75
CA PRO A 130 -22.51 -10.31 -21.87
C PRO A 130 -21.07 -9.98 -21.48
N VAL A 131 -20.13 -10.16 -22.41
CA VAL A 131 -18.77 -9.63 -22.29
C VAL A 131 -18.75 -8.22 -22.86
N LEU A 132 -18.69 -7.22 -21.99
CA LEU A 132 -18.77 -5.82 -22.38
C LEU A 132 -17.46 -5.28 -22.97
N GLY A 133 -16.34 -5.92 -22.68
CA GLY A 133 -15.08 -5.48 -23.25
C GLY A 133 -13.89 -6.31 -22.85
N VAL A 134 -12.82 -6.12 -23.62
CA VAL A 134 -11.49 -6.61 -23.35
C VAL A 134 -10.56 -5.41 -23.24
N VAL A 135 -10.00 -5.20 -22.06
CA VAL A 135 -9.09 -4.09 -21.78
C VAL A 135 -7.66 -4.53 -22.04
N PRO A 136 -6.96 -3.88 -22.97
CA PRO A 136 -5.56 -4.21 -23.23
C PRO A 136 -4.69 -3.90 -22.03
N TYR A 137 -3.61 -4.65 -21.89
CA TYR A 137 -2.59 -4.32 -20.90
C TYR A 137 -2.01 -2.93 -21.17
N THR A 138 -2.22 -2.04 -20.24
CA THR A 138 -1.71 -0.67 -20.29
C THR A 138 -0.88 -0.41 -19.04
N ARG A 139 0.30 0.17 -19.20
CA ARG A 139 1.02 0.73 -18.06
C ARG A 139 0.28 1.99 -17.64
N ALA A 140 -0.45 1.89 -16.55
CA ALA A 140 -0.98 3.06 -15.88
C ALA A 140 0.04 3.49 -14.83
N ASP A 141 0.36 4.78 -14.80
CA ASP A 141 1.19 5.38 -13.77
C ASP A 141 0.30 5.65 -12.54
N ILE A 142 -0.08 4.55 -11.89
CA ILE A 142 -0.90 4.56 -10.68
C ILE A 142 -0.03 3.98 -9.57
N ASP A 143 0.02 4.66 -8.44
CA ASP A 143 0.74 4.18 -7.26
C ASP A 143 0.24 2.81 -6.83
N ASP A 144 1.19 1.92 -6.50
CA ASP A 144 0.88 0.60 -5.95
C ASP A 144 0.26 0.75 -4.54
N GLU A 145 -0.75 -0.04 -4.24
CA GLU A 145 -1.55 0.10 -3.01
C GLU A 145 -0.92 -0.62 -1.81
N ASP A 146 -0.21 -1.72 -2.02
CA ASP A 146 0.25 -2.58 -0.92
C ASP A 146 1.76 -2.94 -0.97
N SER A 147 2.29 -3.41 0.17
CA SER A 147 3.69 -3.80 0.35
C SER A 147 4.11 -5.06 -0.42
N LEU A 148 3.22 -5.68 -1.18
CA LEU A 148 3.50 -6.78 -2.11
C LEU A 148 3.68 -6.28 -3.55
N ALA A 149 3.69 -4.98 -3.75
CA ALA A 149 3.80 -4.34 -5.04
C ALA A 149 4.98 -4.86 -5.87
N PRO A 150 4.80 -5.08 -7.18
CA PRO A 150 5.86 -5.57 -8.06
C PRO A 150 7.08 -4.66 -8.13
N CYS A 151 6.92 -3.35 -7.89
CA CYS A 151 8.03 -2.39 -7.85
C CYS A 151 9.08 -2.76 -6.79
N LEU A 152 8.64 -3.33 -5.66
CA LEU A 152 9.53 -3.77 -4.57
C LEU A 152 10.40 -4.99 -4.92
N ALA A 153 10.11 -5.67 -6.03
CA ALA A 153 10.88 -6.80 -6.54
C ALA A 153 11.86 -6.40 -7.66
N GLN A 154 11.87 -5.13 -8.09
CA GLN A 154 12.71 -4.69 -9.19
C GLN A 154 14.19 -4.68 -8.79
N THR A 155 14.99 -5.46 -9.49
CA THR A 155 16.44 -5.48 -9.44
C THR A 155 17.01 -4.67 -10.59
N GLN A 156 17.78 -3.63 -10.24
CA GLN A 156 18.66 -2.81 -11.07
C GLN A 156 18.21 -2.51 -12.51
N GLN A 157 17.65 -1.31 -12.72
CA GLN A 157 17.88 -0.60 -13.95
C GLN A 157 19.20 0.21 -13.79
N ARG A 158 20.22 -0.04 -14.61
CA ARG A 158 21.42 0.80 -14.65
C ARG A 158 21.03 2.19 -15.15
N ARG A 159 20.90 3.12 -14.24
CA ARG A 159 20.69 4.54 -14.52
C ARG A 159 21.86 5.35 -13.96
N PRO A 160 22.05 6.60 -14.36
CA PRO A 160 23.19 7.42 -13.93
C PRO A 160 23.38 7.52 -12.41
N LEU A 161 22.29 7.58 -11.63
CA LEU A 161 22.33 7.64 -10.18
C LEU A 161 21.61 6.43 -9.60
N ASP A 162 22.25 5.74 -8.64
CA ASP A 162 21.75 4.54 -7.97
C ASP A 162 21.24 4.87 -6.57
N ILE A 163 19.96 4.65 -6.33
CA ILE A 163 19.31 4.88 -5.05
C ILE A 163 18.92 3.53 -4.45
N ALA A 164 19.53 3.17 -3.32
CA ALA A 164 19.21 1.96 -2.58
C ALA A 164 18.22 2.27 -1.46
N VAL A 165 16.98 1.83 -1.59
CA VAL A 165 15.95 1.91 -0.55
C VAL A 165 15.95 0.62 0.26
N VAL A 166 16.12 0.70 1.58
CA VAL A 166 16.08 -0.49 2.43
C VAL A 166 14.64 -0.97 2.53
N ARG A 167 14.35 -2.16 2.01
CA ARG A 167 13.05 -2.78 2.12
C ARG A 167 12.85 -3.36 3.51
N LEU A 168 12.32 -2.54 4.41
CA LEU A 168 12.00 -2.95 5.76
C LEU A 168 10.83 -3.94 5.77
N PRO A 169 10.76 -4.91 6.72
CA PRO A 169 9.66 -5.87 6.81
C PRO A 169 8.28 -5.22 6.95
N ARG A 170 8.24 -4.04 7.55
CA ARG A 170 7.01 -3.27 7.77
C ARG A 170 7.06 -1.91 7.10
N ILE A 171 7.72 -1.85 5.93
CA ILE A 171 7.80 -0.62 5.13
C ILE A 171 6.41 0.01 4.98
N SER A 172 6.34 1.31 5.11
CA SER A 172 5.13 2.09 4.89
C SER A 172 5.39 3.21 3.90
N ASN A 173 4.33 3.61 3.19
CA ASN A 173 4.39 4.72 2.23
C ASN A 173 5.52 4.55 1.19
N PHE A 174 5.74 3.33 0.69
CA PHE A 174 6.76 3.07 -0.32
C PHE A 174 6.48 3.84 -1.64
N THR A 175 5.25 4.23 -1.88
CA THR A 175 4.83 5.12 -2.98
C THR A 175 5.44 6.51 -2.90
N ASP A 176 5.98 6.92 -1.76
CA ASP A 176 6.77 8.17 -1.64
C ASP A 176 7.99 8.17 -2.58
N PHE A 177 8.44 7.00 -3.05
CA PHE A 177 9.57 6.85 -3.96
C PHE A 177 9.16 6.79 -5.44
N SER A 178 7.87 6.68 -5.76
CA SER A 178 7.36 6.63 -7.15
C SER A 178 7.85 7.81 -8.02
N PRO A 179 7.92 9.07 -7.51
CA PRO A 179 8.48 10.17 -8.29
C PRO A 179 9.96 9.98 -8.62
N LEU A 180 10.75 9.32 -7.75
CA LEU A 180 12.15 9.00 -8.02
C LEU A 180 12.27 7.86 -9.04
N GLU A 181 11.40 6.87 -8.96
CA GLU A 181 11.35 5.73 -9.89
C GLU A 181 10.99 6.18 -11.31
N SER A 182 10.10 7.15 -11.43
CA SER A 182 9.66 7.74 -12.71
C SER A 182 10.73 8.59 -13.39
N HIS A 183 11.74 9.07 -12.63
CA HIS A 183 12.76 9.97 -13.18
C HIS A 183 13.78 9.21 -14.02
N PRO A 184 14.06 9.62 -15.28
CA PRO A 184 14.89 8.83 -16.20
C PRO A 184 16.36 8.67 -15.79
N ALA A 185 16.88 9.56 -14.95
CA ALA A 185 18.27 9.52 -14.47
C ALA A 185 18.45 8.73 -13.16
N LEU A 186 17.36 8.37 -12.47
CA LEU A 186 17.41 7.74 -11.16
C LEU A 186 17.08 6.25 -11.25
N GLY A 187 17.97 5.38 -10.78
CA GLY A 187 17.75 3.95 -10.60
C GLY A 187 17.38 3.66 -9.15
N VAL A 188 16.09 3.48 -8.85
CA VAL A 188 15.64 3.10 -7.51
C VAL A 188 15.60 1.57 -7.42
N ARG A 189 16.18 1.02 -6.38
CA ARG A 189 16.15 -0.41 -6.10
C ARG A 189 15.92 -0.67 -4.61
N TYR A 190 15.16 -1.71 -4.32
CA TYR A 190 14.86 -2.12 -2.96
C TYR A 190 15.82 -3.22 -2.52
N VAL A 191 16.40 -3.08 -1.32
CA VAL A 191 17.42 -3.98 -0.78
C VAL A 191 17.02 -4.55 0.57
N GLU A 192 17.13 -5.86 0.72
CA GLU A 192 16.78 -6.60 1.94
C GLU A 192 18.02 -7.19 2.66
N ARG A 193 19.17 -7.19 2.01
CA ARG A 193 20.41 -7.80 2.51
C ARG A 193 21.59 -6.88 2.31
N ALA A 194 22.53 -6.91 3.24
CA ALA A 194 23.74 -6.09 3.19
C ALA A 194 24.52 -6.24 1.86
N GLY A 195 24.59 -7.46 1.32
CA GLY A 195 25.28 -7.70 0.05
C GLY A 195 24.60 -7.09 -1.19
N GLN A 196 23.34 -6.68 -1.09
CA GLN A 196 22.61 -6.00 -2.17
C GLN A 196 22.85 -4.49 -2.19
N LEU A 197 23.36 -3.90 -1.10
CA LEU A 197 23.60 -2.46 -1.03
C LEU A 197 24.60 -1.97 -2.10
N GLY A 198 25.70 -2.70 -2.31
CA GLY A 198 26.73 -2.26 -3.25
C GLY A 198 27.32 -0.90 -2.88
N GLU A 199 27.49 -0.03 -3.89
CA GLU A 199 27.99 1.33 -3.76
C GLU A 199 26.96 2.33 -4.35
N PRO A 200 25.83 2.58 -3.66
CA PRO A 200 24.81 3.49 -4.14
C PRO A 200 25.23 4.95 -3.98
N ASP A 201 24.66 5.82 -4.81
CA ASP A 201 24.80 7.28 -4.67
C ASP A 201 23.98 7.82 -3.50
N LEU A 202 22.91 7.13 -3.10
CA LEU A 202 22.06 7.46 -1.96
C LEU A 202 21.51 6.19 -1.32
N VAL A 203 21.53 6.10 0.00
CA VAL A 203 20.79 5.12 0.78
C VAL A 203 19.56 5.76 1.38
N VAL A 204 18.40 5.12 1.26
CA VAL A 204 17.15 5.57 1.88
C VAL A 204 16.67 4.57 2.91
N LEU A 205 16.44 5.03 4.13
CA LEU A 205 15.68 4.33 5.17
C LEU A 205 14.25 4.84 5.13
N PRO A 206 13.29 4.04 4.66
CA PRO A 206 11.90 4.47 4.48
C PRO A 206 11.15 4.55 5.79
N GLY A 207 9.91 5.02 5.72
CA GLY A 207 8.95 4.91 6.80
C GLY A 207 8.60 3.46 7.12
N THR A 208 8.25 3.20 8.37
CA THR A 208 7.84 1.87 8.82
C THR A 208 6.71 1.96 9.86
N LYS A 209 5.96 0.87 10.00
CA LYS A 209 4.92 0.72 11.03
C LYS A 209 5.45 0.23 12.37
N ASN A 210 6.72 -0.14 12.45
CA ASN A 210 7.39 -0.54 13.70
C ASN A 210 8.89 -0.25 13.61
N THR A 211 9.29 0.91 14.07
CA THR A 211 10.65 1.44 13.96
C THR A 211 11.66 0.59 14.72
N MET A 212 11.35 0.23 15.96
CA MET A 212 12.25 -0.56 16.80
C MET A 212 12.42 -1.98 16.26
N GLY A 213 11.34 -2.63 15.85
CA GLY A 213 11.37 -3.98 15.28
C GLY A 213 12.15 -4.07 14.00
N ASP A 214 11.98 -3.09 13.13
CA ASP A 214 12.66 -3.08 11.84
C ASP A 214 14.16 -2.69 11.98
N LEU A 215 14.50 -1.82 12.93
CA LEU A 215 15.92 -1.57 13.25
C LEU A 215 16.59 -2.82 13.84
N ALA A 216 15.91 -3.55 14.73
CA ALA A 216 16.42 -4.82 15.24
C ALA A 216 16.64 -5.85 14.11
N TRP A 217 15.72 -5.92 13.15
CA TRP A 217 15.86 -6.76 11.96
C TRP A 217 17.07 -6.31 11.10
N MET A 218 17.27 -5.01 10.88
CA MET A 218 18.44 -4.51 10.16
C MET A 218 19.77 -4.90 10.85
N ARG A 219 19.83 -4.90 12.18
CA ARG A 219 21.00 -5.36 12.97
C ARG A 219 21.26 -6.84 12.73
N GLN A 220 20.24 -7.67 12.85
CA GLN A 220 20.35 -9.12 12.68
C GLN A 220 20.82 -9.50 11.28
N ASN A 221 20.45 -8.74 10.25
CA ASN A 221 20.81 -9.00 8.86
C ASN A 221 22.08 -8.26 8.40
N GLY A 222 22.74 -7.54 9.29
CA GLY A 222 23.97 -6.79 8.98
C GLY A 222 23.75 -5.53 8.14
N LEU A 223 22.51 -5.17 7.81
CA LEU A 223 22.18 -3.98 7.03
C LEU A 223 22.54 -2.68 7.75
N GLU A 224 22.30 -2.59 9.07
CA GLU A 224 22.70 -1.42 9.86
C GLU A 224 24.20 -1.15 9.74
N ALA A 225 25.03 -2.17 9.94
CA ALA A 225 26.49 -2.05 9.87
C ALA A 225 26.94 -1.63 8.45
N ALA A 226 26.32 -2.19 7.41
CA ALA A 226 26.63 -1.86 6.03
C ALA A 226 26.25 -0.41 5.69
N VAL A 227 25.07 0.07 6.11
CA VAL A 227 24.64 1.46 5.94
C VAL A 227 25.58 2.42 6.69
N LYS A 228 25.94 2.12 7.93
CA LYS A 228 26.90 2.93 8.71
C LYS A 228 28.28 2.99 8.04
N LYS A 229 28.72 1.89 7.43
CA LYS A 229 29.98 1.87 6.66
C LYS A 229 29.90 2.77 5.43
N LEU A 230 28.81 2.72 4.67
CA LEU A 230 28.59 3.61 3.52
C LEU A 230 28.54 5.08 3.94
N ALA A 231 27.80 5.39 5.01
CA ALA A 231 27.73 6.76 5.56
C ALA A 231 29.12 7.28 5.98
N ALA A 232 29.93 6.45 6.64
CA ALA A 232 31.32 6.79 7.00
C ALA A 232 32.24 6.96 5.80
N ALA A 233 31.92 6.32 4.67
CA ALA A 233 32.62 6.50 3.39
C ALA A 233 32.13 7.73 2.60
N GLY A 234 31.11 8.45 3.10
CA GLY A 234 30.59 9.67 2.48
C GLY A 234 29.32 9.48 1.65
N THR A 235 28.78 8.26 1.56
CA THR A 235 27.48 8.04 0.88
C THR A 235 26.37 8.71 1.68
N PRO A 236 25.55 9.59 1.09
CA PRO A 236 24.41 10.19 1.75
C PRO A 236 23.39 9.15 2.21
N VAL A 237 22.81 9.38 3.40
CA VAL A 237 21.75 8.54 3.96
C VAL A 237 20.55 9.42 4.28
N LEU A 238 19.40 9.13 3.66
CA LEU A 238 18.14 9.80 3.90
C LEU A 238 17.23 8.92 4.75
N GLY A 239 16.75 9.43 5.87
CA GLY A 239 15.72 8.77 6.69
C GLY A 239 14.37 9.46 6.54
N VAL A 240 13.31 8.69 6.31
CA VAL A 240 11.93 9.18 6.21
C VAL A 240 11.13 8.61 7.39
N CYS A 241 10.48 9.47 8.18
CA CYS A 241 9.63 9.10 9.31
C CYS A 241 10.34 8.09 10.26
N GLY A 242 9.93 6.81 10.29
CA GLY A 242 10.59 5.77 11.07
C GLY A 242 12.08 5.61 10.72
N GLY A 243 12.43 5.69 9.43
CA GLY A 243 13.83 5.68 8.98
C GLY A 243 14.64 6.86 9.56
N TYR A 244 14.06 8.04 9.63
CA TYR A 244 14.69 9.19 10.29
C TYR A 244 14.91 8.93 11.79
N GLN A 245 13.92 8.36 12.47
CA GLN A 245 14.01 8.01 13.88
C GLN A 245 15.13 6.97 14.15
N MET A 246 15.29 5.97 13.26
CA MET A 246 16.37 4.98 13.33
C MET A 246 17.76 5.60 13.26
N LEU A 247 17.93 6.69 12.49
CA LEU A 247 19.21 7.39 12.37
C LEU A 247 19.69 8.04 13.67
N GLY A 248 18.79 8.27 14.62
CA GLY A 248 19.07 8.91 15.90
C GLY A 248 19.98 8.09 16.81
N THR A 249 20.24 8.61 18.03
CA THR A 249 21.08 7.97 19.04
C THR A 249 20.30 6.97 19.88
N ALA A 250 19.02 7.18 20.11
CA ALA A 250 18.19 6.31 20.94
C ALA A 250 16.71 6.30 20.50
N LEU A 251 16.08 5.16 20.70
CA LEU A 251 14.64 4.93 20.58
C LEU A 251 14.12 4.45 21.96
N ASP A 252 13.15 5.13 22.52
CA ASP A 252 12.57 4.87 23.84
C ASP A 252 11.05 4.66 23.71
N ASP A 253 10.58 3.49 24.11
CA ASP A 253 9.17 3.10 24.05
C ASP A 253 8.66 2.65 25.43
N PRO A 254 8.52 3.57 26.39
CA PRO A 254 8.12 3.23 27.74
C PRO A 254 6.70 2.68 27.86
N ASP A 255 5.83 3.04 26.91
CA ASP A 255 4.41 2.69 26.95
C ASP A 255 4.10 1.42 26.12
N GLY A 256 5.10 0.82 25.46
CA GLY A 256 4.92 -0.39 24.64
C GLY A 256 4.08 -0.15 23.39
N VAL A 257 4.21 1.02 22.79
CA VAL A 257 3.48 1.39 21.55
C VAL A 257 3.93 0.54 20.36
N GLU A 258 5.24 0.23 20.29
CA GLU A 258 5.81 -0.65 19.26
C GLU A 258 6.25 -2.00 19.86
N GLN A 259 7.32 -2.02 20.65
CA GLN A 259 7.89 -3.23 21.24
C GLN A 259 8.14 -3.11 22.75
N GLY A 260 8.09 -1.89 23.26
CA GLY A 260 8.45 -1.54 24.62
C GLY A 260 9.96 -1.48 24.87
N GLY A 261 10.33 -0.77 25.93
CA GLY A 261 11.71 -0.65 26.35
C GLY A 261 12.51 0.42 25.60
N ARG A 262 13.84 0.29 25.65
CA ARG A 262 14.76 1.22 25.01
C ARG A 262 15.82 0.49 24.21
N MET A 263 16.18 1.07 23.07
CA MET A 263 17.28 0.59 22.24
C MET A 263 18.11 1.74 21.68
N ASP A 264 19.37 1.48 21.40
CA ASP A 264 20.21 2.46 20.71
C ASP A 264 19.77 2.58 19.25
N GLY A 265 19.77 3.79 18.72
CA GLY A 265 19.61 4.06 17.30
C GLY A 265 20.91 3.80 16.53
N MET A 266 20.96 4.22 15.28
CA MET A 266 22.14 4.08 14.43
C MET A 266 23.26 5.07 14.79
N GLY A 267 22.94 6.16 15.49
CA GLY A 267 23.90 7.19 15.90
C GLY A 267 24.45 8.04 14.76
N LEU A 268 23.74 8.14 13.66
CA LEU A 268 24.10 8.97 12.51
C LEU A 268 23.56 10.40 12.64
N LEU A 269 22.55 10.63 13.47
CA LEU A 269 22.01 11.93 13.78
C LEU A 269 21.98 12.19 15.29
N PRO A 270 22.27 13.41 15.76
CA PRO A 270 22.23 13.76 17.17
C PRO A 270 20.79 14.03 17.64
N CYS A 271 19.94 13.02 17.57
CA CYS A 271 18.55 13.11 18.03
C CYS A 271 18.15 11.82 18.74
N ALA A 272 17.13 11.89 19.59
CA ALA A 272 16.56 10.74 20.26
C ALA A 272 15.02 10.79 20.11
N THR A 273 14.40 9.64 19.93
CA THR A 273 12.95 9.52 19.76
C THR A 273 12.34 8.77 20.93
N ARG A 274 11.27 9.33 21.50
CA ARG A 274 10.43 8.68 22.49
C ARG A 274 9.05 8.43 21.90
N PHE A 275 8.61 7.17 21.87
CA PHE A 275 7.29 6.79 21.43
C PHE A 275 6.25 7.05 22.52
N THR A 276 5.07 7.53 22.11
CA THR A 276 3.95 7.84 23.00
C THR A 276 2.66 7.29 22.39
N GLY A 277 1.70 6.92 23.21
CA GLY A 277 0.41 6.40 22.73
C GLY A 277 -0.45 7.46 22.00
N GLN A 278 -0.03 8.72 22.00
CA GLN A 278 -0.74 9.79 21.29
C GLN A 278 -0.18 9.97 19.89
N LYS A 279 -1.00 9.68 18.88
CA LYS A 279 -0.66 9.92 17.48
C LYS A 279 -0.84 11.42 17.16
N VAL A 280 0.22 12.04 16.68
CA VAL A 280 0.15 13.38 16.08
C VAL A 280 -0.43 13.23 14.69
N ARG A 281 -1.44 14.03 14.35
CA ARG A 281 -2.01 14.14 13.00
C ARG A 281 -2.43 15.58 12.79
N THR A 282 -1.61 16.33 12.08
CA THR A 282 -1.87 17.74 11.82
C THR A 282 -1.38 18.13 10.42
N ARG A 283 -2.02 19.10 9.81
CA ARG A 283 -1.52 19.74 8.59
C ARG A 283 -0.50 20.80 9.02
N VAL A 284 0.64 20.80 8.36
CA VAL A 284 1.74 21.71 8.67
C VAL A 284 2.21 22.45 7.42
N GLN A 285 2.58 23.70 7.61
CA GLN A 285 3.35 24.48 6.66
C GLN A 285 4.73 24.73 7.23
N ALA A 286 5.75 24.45 6.46
CA ALA A 286 7.13 24.59 6.89
C ALA A 286 7.98 25.25 5.78
N CYS A 287 9.17 25.67 6.17
CA CYS A 287 10.19 26.14 5.23
C CYS A 287 11.47 25.36 5.49
N ALA A 288 12.11 24.87 4.43
CA ALA A 288 13.40 24.22 4.54
C ALA A 288 14.46 25.23 4.99
N ALA A 289 15.01 25.03 6.21
CA ALA A 289 15.94 25.98 6.82
C ALA A 289 17.36 25.90 6.25
N ALA A 290 17.76 24.74 5.70
CA ALA A 290 19.13 24.48 5.23
C ALA A 290 19.16 23.38 4.15
N GLY A 291 20.37 23.14 3.61
CA GLY A 291 20.61 22.08 2.61
C GLY A 291 20.22 22.50 1.20
N PRO A 292 20.14 21.54 0.25
CA PRO A 292 19.88 21.83 -1.15
C PRO A 292 18.48 22.41 -1.41
N PHE A 293 17.57 22.31 -0.47
CA PHE A 293 16.19 22.82 -0.54
C PHE A 293 15.96 24.06 0.34
N ALA A 294 17.02 24.69 0.83
CA ALA A 294 16.89 25.88 1.70
C ALA A 294 15.99 26.94 1.06
N GLY A 295 15.00 27.42 1.83
CA GLY A 295 13.99 28.40 1.38
C GLY A 295 12.76 27.79 0.70
N ALA A 296 12.74 26.50 0.40
CA ALA A 296 11.55 25.85 -0.18
C ALA A 296 10.41 25.82 0.83
N GLN A 297 9.22 26.23 0.37
CA GLN A 297 7.98 26.13 1.14
C GLN A 297 7.43 24.71 1.05
N LEU A 298 7.06 24.14 2.18
CA LEU A 298 6.54 22.80 2.31
C LEU A 298 5.13 22.87 2.89
N ASP A 299 4.17 22.21 2.27
CA ASP A 299 2.82 21.97 2.79
C ASP A 299 2.60 20.46 2.89
N GLY A 300 2.22 19.96 4.04
CA GLY A 300 2.10 18.53 4.24
C GLY A 300 1.40 18.17 5.55
N TYR A 301 1.46 16.89 5.89
CA TYR A 301 0.92 16.36 7.12
C TYR A 301 2.02 15.84 8.03
N GLU A 302 1.93 16.20 9.31
CA GLU A 302 2.73 15.59 10.36
C GLU A 302 1.93 14.41 10.95
N ILE A 303 2.40 13.20 10.71
CA ILE A 303 1.70 11.97 11.15
C ILE A 303 2.72 11.00 11.73
N HIS A 304 2.82 10.94 13.07
CA HIS A 304 3.73 10.01 13.76
C HIS A 304 3.29 9.75 15.20
N MET A 305 3.86 8.71 15.83
CA MET A 305 3.64 8.34 17.22
C MET A 305 4.79 8.77 18.13
N GLY A 306 5.98 9.03 17.60
CA GLY A 306 7.17 9.38 18.36
C GLY A 306 7.42 10.89 18.40
N ARG A 307 7.94 11.37 19.52
CA ARG A 307 8.52 12.71 19.66
C ARG A 307 10.03 12.62 19.55
N THR A 308 10.59 13.32 18.58
CA THR A 308 12.04 13.36 18.36
C THR A 308 12.59 14.66 18.86
N GLU A 309 13.52 14.58 19.79
CA GLU A 309 14.24 15.70 20.33
C GLU A 309 15.63 15.77 19.71
N ARG A 310 16.06 16.96 19.27
CA ARG A 310 17.42 17.19 18.81
C ARG A 310 18.32 17.29 20.03
N GLY A 311 19.39 16.50 20.06
CA GLY A 311 20.49 16.70 20.99
C GLY A 311 21.10 18.08 20.78
N GLY A 312 21.43 18.79 21.85
CA GLY A 312 22.18 20.02 21.72
C GLY A 312 23.53 19.73 21.04
N THR A 313 23.89 20.58 20.10
CA THR A 313 25.23 20.64 19.51
C THR A 313 26.23 21.09 20.56
#